data_39f0da2138c92e271133e342281aef87
#
_entry.id   39f0da2138c92e271133e342281aef87
#
_cell.length_a   1.000
_cell.length_b   1.000
_cell.length_c   1.000
_cell.angle_alpha   90.00
_cell.angle_beta   90.00
_cell.angle_gamma   90.00
#
_symmetry.space_group_name_H-M   'P 1'
#
loop_
_entity.id
_entity.type
_entity.pdbx_description
1 polymer ?
#
loop_
_entity_poly.entity_id
_entity_poly.type
_entity_poly.pdbx_seq_one_letter_code
_entity_poly.pdbx_strand_id
1 'polypeptide(L)'
;MFYFRIYGLFLLYTMQLVFGECSDLSESDCLYWSEYCSWDSEQNVCEEISGGGGGSSELGPYEVATYTQNDGMQPGSLYADATIYHPIGYNDVLGSIILGAGHGGDQESMENWAYYFSSYGFVSATIQYNDPDMDSHGFRAEAMLELITSIKMEQDRISSPLYNALDTNEFAAVGYSLSGGS
;
A
#
# COMPACT_ATOMS: atom_id res chain seq x y z
N MET A 1 29.66 -4.85 22.64
CA MET A 1 29.35 -6.04 21.80
C MET A 1 28.05 -6.74 22.18
N PHE A 2 27.49 -6.48 23.35
CA PHE A 2 26.23 -7.06 23.81
C PHE A 2 24.96 -6.30 23.34
N TYR A 3 25.07 -5.02 23.06
CA TYR A 3 23.93 -4.19 22.63
C TYR A 3 23.43 -4.52 21.21
N PHE A 4 24.28 -4.96 20.30
CA PHE A 4 23.91 -5.29 18.91
C PHE A 4 23.10 -6.60 18.80
N ARG A 5 23.29 -7.54 19.73
CA ARG A 5 22.52 -8.81 19.72
C ARG A 5 21.10 -8.64 20.26
N ILE A 6 20.91 -7.71 21.19
CA ILE A 6 19.57 -7.43 21.76
C ILE A 6 18.71 -6.70 20.73
N TYR A 7 19.30 -5.74 20.00
CA TYR A 7 18.59 -5.04 18.92
C TYR A 7 18.25 -5.96 17.73
N GLY A 8 19.13 -6.87 17.37
CA GLY A 8 18.86 -7.84 16.30
C GLY A 8 17.80 -8.87 16.68
N LEU A 9 17.77 -9.30 17.95
CA LEU A 9 16.75 -10.23 18.44
C LEU A 9 15.37 -9.54 18.57
N PHE A 10 15.35 -8.29 19.00
CA PHE A 10 14.14 -7.50 19.12
C PHE A 10 13.53 -7.17 17.73
N LEU A 11 14.36 -6.82 16.75
CA LEU A 11 13.93 -6.61 15.36
C LEU A 11 13.41 -7.91 14.72
N LEU A 12 14.04 -9.06 14.98
CA LEU A 12 13.55 -10.35 14.50
C LEU A 12 12.23 -10.75 15.17
N TYR A 13 12.06 -10.43 16.45
CA TYR A 13 10.83 -10.69 17.18
C TYR A 13 9.69 -9.78 16.72
N THR A 14 9.97 -8.50 16.49
CA THR A 14 8.97 -7.57 15.96
C THR A 14 8.60 -7.86 14.50
N MET A 15 9.53 -8.31 13.66
CA MET A 15 9.21 -8.80 12.32
C MET A 15 8.36 -10.08 12.34
N GLN A 16 8.61 -10.99 13.28
CA GLN A 16 7.77 -12.18 13.43
C GLN A 16 6.36 -11.86 13.94
N LEU A 17 6.20 -10.82 14.75
CA LEU A 17 4.88 -10.37 15.23
C LEU A 17 4.07 -9.64 14.15
N VAL A 18 4.71 -8.99 13.20
CA VAL A 18 4.04 -8.40 12.03
C VAL A 18 3.49 -9.49 11.08
N PHE A 19 4.03 -10.72 11.17
CA PHE A 19 3.58 -11.90 10.44
C PHE A 19 3.02 -13.03 11.34
N GLY A 20 2.93 -12.80 12.67
CA GLY A 20 2.37 -13.73 13.65
C GLY A 20 0.91 -13.37 13.95
N GLU A 21 0.10 -14.39 14.21
CA GLU A 21 -1.29 -14.21 14.59
C GLU A 21 -1.39 -13.53 15.96
N CYS A 22 -2.28 -12.56 16.13
CA CYS A 22 -2.54 -11.91 17.43
C CYS A 22 -2.90 -12.93 18.52
N SER A 23 -3.49 -14.06 18.15
CA SER A 23 -3.92 -15.14 19.03
C SER A 23 -2.82 -15.74 19.92
N ASP A 24 -1.56 -15.59 19.54
CA ASP A 24 -0.39 -16.08 20.29
C ASP A 24 0.15 -15.08 21.32
N LEU A 25 -0.43 -13.86 21.38
CA LEU A 25 0.03 -12.81 22.28
C LEU A 25 -0.55 -12.93 23.70
N SER A 26 0.27 -12.59 24.70
CA SER A 26 -0.22 -12.35 26.05
C SER A 26 -1.05 -11.06 26.11
N GLU A 27 -1.86 -10.89 27.17
CA GLU A 27 -2.64 -9.64 27.37
C GLU A 27 -1.76 -8.40 27.28
N SER A 28 -0.59 -8.41 27.94
CA SER A 28 0.32 -7.26 27.93
C SER A 28 0.90 -6.98 26.55
N ASP A 29 1.20 -8.02 25.77
CA ASP A 29 1.73 -7.88 24.42
C ASP A 29 0.62 -7.44 23.45
N CYS A 30 -0.58 -7.97 23.60
CA CYS A 30 -1.75 -7.56 22.84
C CYS A 30 -2.07 -6.07 23.05
N LEU A 31 -2.06 -5.59 24.29
CA LEU A 31 -2.25 -4.18 24.62
C LEU A 31 -1.11 -3.29 24.10
N TYR A 32 0.11 -3.80 24.05
CA TYR A 32 1.24 -3.10 23.44
C TYR A 32 1.06 -2.92 21.92
N TRP A 33 0.47 -3.93 21.26
CA TRP A 33 0.17 -3.95 19.83
C TRP A 33 -1.28 -3.54 19.52
N SER A 34 -1.87 -2.69 20.35
CA SER A 34 -3.27 -2.24 20.25
C SER A 34 -3.64 -1.55 18.93
N GLU A 35 -2.67 -1.23 18.10
CA GLU A 35 -2.90 -0.74 16.72
C GLU A 35 -3.27 -1.88 15.75
N TYR A 36 -2.92 -3.13 16.07
CA TYR A 36 -3.09 -4.29 15.19
C TYR A 36 -3.94 -5.37 15.83
N CYS A 37 -3.97 -5.42 17.16
CA CYS A 37 -4.60 -6.47 17.94
C CYS A 37 -5.53 -5.87 19.00
N SER A 38 -6.62 -6.58 19.31
CA SER A 38 -7.58 -6.23 20.37
C SER A 38 -7.67 -7.36 21.38
N TRP A 39 -7.57 -7.03 22.67
CA TRP A 39 -7.74 -8.01 23.74
C TRP A 39 -9.21 -8.22 24.08
N ASP A 40 -9.69 -9.44 23.87
CA ASP A 40 -11.01 -9.86 24.36
C ASP A 40 -10.86 -10.39 25.79
N SER A 41 -11.32 -9.60 26.76
CA SER A 41 -11.25 -9.94 28.17
C SER A 41 -12.27 -11.00 28.61
N GLU A 42 -13.32 -11.26 27.83
CA GLU A 42 -14.32 -12.29 28.13
C GLU A 42 -13.82 -13.67 27.69
N GLN A 43 -13.14 -13.73 26.53
CA GLN A 43 -12.57 -14.97 26.00
C GLN A 43 -11.12 -15.18 26.41
N ASN A 44 -10.47 -14.16 26.97
CA ASN A 44 -9.06 -14.15 27.36
C ASN A 44 -8.13 -14.49 26.19
N VAL A 45 -8.40 -13.87 25.02
CA VAL A 45 -7.67 -14.06 23.78
C VAL A 45 -7.36 -12.71 23.12
N CYS A 46 -6.23 -12.65 22.43
CA CYS A 46 -5.87 -11.53 21.58
C CYS A 46 -6.37 -11.81 20.15
N GLU A 47 -7.16 -10.93 19.60
CA GLU A 47 -7.73 -11.06 18.25
C GLU A 47 -7.13 -10.02 17.30
N GLU A 48 -6.97 -10.40 16.05
CA GLU A 48 -6.61 -9.44 15.01
C GLU A 48 -7.75 -8.44 14.82
N ILE A 49 -7.41 -7.16 14.83
CA ILE A 49 -8.35 -6.13 14.40
C ILE A 49 -8.52 -6.34 12.90
N SER A 50 -9.69 -6.85 12.51
CA SER A 50 -10.03 -7.12 11.10
C SER A 50 -9.88 -5.82 10.30
N GLY A 51 -8.79 -5.72 9.52
CA GLY A 51 -8.43 -4.52 8.76
C GLY A 51 -7.07 -3.93 9.14
N GLY A 52 -6.10 -4.78 9.51
CA GLY A 52 -4.72 -4.50 9.92
C GLY A 52 -4.17 -3.10 9.63
N GLY A 53 -4.06 -2.31 10.68
CA GLY A 53 -3.42 -0.98 10.66
C GLY A 53 -4.29 0.04 11.39
N GLY A 54 -4.05 0.19 12.67
CA GLY A 54 -4.36 1.26 13.60
C GLY A 54 -5.51 2.21 13.31
N GLY A 55 -6.57 2.05 14.07
CA GLY A 55 -7.75 2.92 14.07
C GLY A 55 -8.80 2.41 13.08
N SER A 56 -10.07 2.46 13.48
CA SER A 56 -11.18 2.36 12.53
C SER A 56 -11.13 3.58 11.59
N SER A 57 -10.27 3.53 10.59
CA SER A 57 -10.33 4.50 9.51
C SER A 57 -11.59 4.17 8.72
N GLU A 58 -12.67 4.89 9.03
CA GLU A 58 -13.86 4.82 8.20
C GLU A 58 -13.41 5.07 6.74
N LEU A 59 -13.84 4.21 5.83
CA LEU A 59 -13.62 4.44 4.42
C LEU A 59 -14.26 5.76 4.00
N GLY A 60 -13.69 6.39 3.00
CA GLY A 60 -14.26 7.59 2.42
C GLY A 60 -15.61 7.32 1.76
N PRO A 61 -16.29 8.36 1.31
CA PRO A 61 -17.67 8.26 0.81
C PRO A 61 -17.81 7.62 -0.57
N TYR A 62 -16.69 7.31 -1.25
CA TYR A 62 -16.71 6.82 -2.63
C TYR A 62 -16.52 5.30 -2.69
N GLU A 63 -17.32 4.66 -3.52
CA GLU A 63 -17.04 3.31 -4.01
C GLU A 63 -15.76 3.32 -4.86
N VAL A 64 -14.97 2.26 -4.78
CA VAL A 64 -13.68 2.16 -5.48
C VAL A 64 -13.75 1.06 -6.53
N ALA A 65 -13.35 1.39 -7.75
CA ALA A 65 -13.11 0.42 -8.81
C ALA A 65 -11.62 0.27 -9.08
N THR A 66 -11.25 -0.86 -9.68
CA THR A 66 -9.86 -1.17 -10.04
C THR A 66 -9.73 -1.54 -11.50
N TYR A 67 -8.56 -1.28 -12.08
CA TYR A 67 -8.13 -1.82 -13.38
C TYR A 67 -6.61 -1.96 -13.43
N THR A 68 -6.12 -2.73 -14.40
CA THR A 68 -4.72 -3.11 -14.54
C THR A 68 -4.23 -2.89 -15.98
N GLN A 69 -3.00 -3.27 -16.26
CA GLN A 69 -2.45 -3.31 -17.63
C GLN A 69 -3.27 -4.21 -18.56
N ASN A 70 -3.93 -5.25 -18.04
CA ASN A 70 -4.80 -6.12 -18.84
C ASN A 70 -6.05 -5.41 -19.36
N ASP A 71 -6.42 -4.29 -18.74
CA ASP A 71 -7.55 -3.43 -19.13
C ASP A 71 -7.12 -2.28 -20.06
N GLY A 72 -5.88 -2.35 -20.56
CA GLY A 72 -5.34 -1.45 -21.57
C GLY A 72 -4.56 -0.25 -21.03
N MET A 73 -4.24 -0.22 -19.73
CA MET A 73 -3.26 0.74 -19.20
C MET A 73 -1.91 0.50 -19.88
N GLN A 74 -1.17 1.58 -20.17
CA GLN A 74 0.16 1.48 -20.77
C GLN A 74 1.13 0.79 -19.80
N PRO A 75 1.76 -0.34 -20.18
CA PRO A 75 2.73 -1.02 -19.33
C PRO A 75 4.04 -0.22 -19.26
N GLY A 76 4.71 -0.31 -18.11
CA GLY A 76 6.08 0.14 -17.96
C GLY A 76 7.09 -0.98 -18.25
N SER A 77 8.36 -0.60 -18.35
CA SER A 77 9.48 -1.52 -18.51
C SER A 77 10.24 -1.75 -17.19
N LEU A 78 10.12 -0.83 -16.25
CA LEU A 78 10.82 -0.85 -14.96
C LEU A 78 9.97 -1.50 -13.84
N TYR A 79 8.74 -1.90 -14.11
CA TYR A 79 7.88 -2.65 -13.18
C TYR A 79 7.13 -3.75 -13.91
N ALA A 80 6.79 -4.81 -13.18
CA ALA A 80 6.15 -6.00 -13.76
C ALA A 80 4.64 -5.80 -13.97
N ASP A 81 3.97 -5.14 -13.01
CA ASP A 81 2.52 -4.88 -13.04
C ASP A 81 2.16 -3.68 -12.15
N ALA A 82 0.94 -3.18 -12.31
CA ALA A 82 0.36 -2.17 -11.44
C ALA A 82 -1.17 -2.30 -11.42
N THR A 83 -1.75 -2.05 -10.26
CA THR A 83 -3.20 -1.96 -10.10
C THR A 83 -3.58 -0.53 -9.78
N ILE A 84 -4.50 0.02 -10.55
CA ILE A 84 -5.06 1.35 -10.35
C ILE A 84 -6.38 1.21 -9.60
N TYR A 85 -6.54 2.02 -8.56
CA TYR A 85 -7.76 2.18 -7.78
C TYR A 85 -8.29 3.59 -8.00
N HIS A 86 -9.59 3.73 -8.26
CA HIS A 86 -10.18 5.04 -8.49
C HIS A 86 -11.59 5.14 -7.93
N PRO A 87 -12.03 6.33 -7.48
CA PRO A 87 -13.38 6.53 -6.98
C PRO A 87 -14.41 6.46 -8.10
N ILE A 88 -15.56 5.82 -7.82
CA ILE A 88 -16.71 5.80 -8.71
C ILE A 88 -17.59 7.00 -8.43
N GLY A 89 -18.06 7.68 -9.47
CA GLY A 89 -19.00 8.79 -9.35
C GLY A 89 -18.40 10.11 -8.85
N TYR A 90 -17.07 10.19 -8.74
CA TYR A 90 -16.37 11.43 -8.48
C TYR A 90 -16.40 12.32 -9.74
N ASN A 91 -16.72 13.60 -9.57
CA ASN A 91 -16.95 14.52 -10.71
C ASN A 91 -15.97 15.69 -10.75
N ASP A 92 -14.88 15.62 -10.02
CA ASP A 92 -13.82 16.63 -10.02
C ASP A 92 -12.52 16.04 -10.57
N VAL A 93 -11.48 16.85 -10.66
CA VAL A 93 -10.15 16.42 -11.11
C VAL A 93 -9.44 15.71 -9.97
N LEU A 94 -8.84 14.57 -10.26
CA LEU A 94 -8.25 13.64 -9.27
C LEU A 94 -6.73 13.81 -9.20
N GLY A 95 -6.21 14.07 -8.00
CA GLY A 95 -4.80 13.85 -7.67
C GLY A 95 -4.48 12.37 -7.54
N SER A 96 -3.21 11.98 -7.69
CA SER A 96 -2.80 10.58 -7.71
C SER A 96 -1.76 10.24 -6.63
N ILE A 97 -1.84 9.03 -6.07
CA ILE A 97 -0.94 8.50 -5.04
C ILE A 97 -0.36 7.17 -5.50
N ILE A 98 0.96 7.07 -5.58
CA ILE A 98 1.67 5.84 -5.92
C ILE A 98 2.14 5.16 -4.64
N LEU A 99 1.89 3.85 -4.51
CA LEU A 99 2.22 3.07 -3.32
C LEU A 99 3.19 1.95 -3.66
N GLY A 100 4.36 1.97 -3.01
CA GLY A 100 5.42 0.98 -3.17
C GLY A 100 5.57 0.10 -1.94
N ALA A 101 5.54 -1.21 -2.14
CA ALA A 101 5.75 -2.22 -1.10
C ALA A 101 7.19 -2.27 -0.60
N GLY A 102 7.42 -2.88 0.56
CA GLY A 102 8.74 -3.11 1.14
C GLY A 102 9.54 -4.19 0.40
N HIS A 103 10.66 -4.59 1.01
CA HIS A 103 11.51 -5.68 0.52
C HIS A 103 10.70 -6.99 0.46
N GLY A 104 10.78 -7.69 -0.66
CA GLY A 104 10.04 -8.93 -0.89
C GLY A 104 8.52 -8.80 -0.98
N GLY A 105 7.97 -7.60 -0.78
CA GLY A 105 6.54 -7.36 -0.85
C GLY A 105 6.02 -7.22 -2.28
N ASP A 106 4.83 -7.72 -2.52
CA ASP A 106 4.07 -7.58 -3.75
C ASP A 106 3.15 -6.34 -3.74
N GLN A 107 2.49 -6.08 -4.86
CA GLN A 107 1.58 -4.94 -4.97
C GLN A 107 0.33 -5.11 -4.08
N GLU A 108 -0.11 -6.33 -3.82
CA GLU A 108 -1.26 -6.65 -2.98
C GLU A 108 -1.04 -6.23 -1.52
N SER A 109 0.20 -6.24 -1.04
CA SER A 109 0.53 -5.78 0.32
C SER A 109 0.21 -4.31 0.59
N MET A 110 -0.01 -3.51 -0.47
CA MET A 110 -0.37 -2.09 -0.39
C MET A 110 -1.84 -1.82 -0.77
N GLU A 111 -2.64 -2.85 -1.09
CA GLU A 111 -4.00 -2.68 -1.62
C GLU A 111 -4.96 -1.97 -0.65
N ASN A 112 -4.88 -2.28 0.65
CA ASN A 112 -5.73 -1.65 1.66
C ASN A 112 -5.50 -0.12 1.73
N TRP A 113 -4.24 0.32 1.60
CA TRP A 113 -3.89 1.73 1.54
C TRP A 113 -4.38 2.37 0.24
N ALA A 114 -4.22 1.68 -0.88
CA ALA A 114 -4.71 2.18 -2.16
C ALA A 114 -6.23 2.33 -2.16
N TYR A 115 -6.94 1.32 -1.66
CA TYR A 115 -8.40 1.36 -1.51
C TYR A 115 -8.84 2.50 -0.59
N TYR A 116 -8.16 2.66 0.55
CA TYR A 116 -8.42 3.73 1.51
C TYR A 116 -8.33 5.11 0.85
N PHE A 117 -7.21 5.45 0.24
CA PHE A 117 -7.03 6.74 -0.41
C PHE A 117 -8.03 6.97 -1.53
N SER A 118 -8.32 5.94 -2.33
CA SER A 118 -9.28 6.05 -3.42
C SER A 118 -10.71 6.26 -2.92
N SER A 119 -11.07 5.70 -1.78
CA SER A 119 -12.37 5.96 -1.15
C SER A 119 -12.55 7.42 -0.73
N TYR A 120 -11.47 8.19 -0.58
CA TYR A 120 -11.48 9.61 -0.28
C TYR A 120 -11.34 10.53 -1.51
N GLY A 121 -11.35 9.97 -2.72
CA GLY A 121 -11.36 10.77 -3.95
C GLY A 121 -9.98 10.96 -4.59
N PHE A 122 -9.01 10.10 -4.30
CA PHE A 122 -7.73 10.05 -5.01
C PHE A 122 -7.73 8.91 -6.03
N VAL A 123 -6.92 9.02 -7.07
CA VAL A 123 -6.46 7.85 -7.81
C VAL A 123 -5.28 7.27 -7.05
N SER A 124 -5.32 6.00 -6.74
CA SER A 124 -4.20 5.31 -6.10
C SER A 124 -3.66 4.21 -7.01
N ALA A 125 -2.37 3.95 -6.95
CA ALA A 125 -1.76 2.88 -7.73
C ALA A 125 -0.78 2.09 -6.87
N THR A 126 -0.92 0.77 -6.85
CA THR A 126 0.08 -0.14 -6.31
C THR A 126 1.00 -0.61 -7.41
N ILE A 127 2.28 -0.82 -7.10
CA ILE A 127 3.30 -1.22 -8.06
C ILE A 127 3.88 -2.59 -7.71
N GLN A 128 3.94 -3.49 -8.71
CA GLN A 128 4.71 -4.71 -8.64
C GLN A 128 6.09 -4.47 -9.23
N TYR A 129 7.11 -4.49 -8.39
CA TYR A 129 8.50 -4.39 -8.84
C TYR A 129 8.93 -5.64 -9.64
N ASN A 130 9.87 -5.49 -10.57
CA ASN A 130 10.39 -6.58 -11.37
C ASN A 130 11.12 -7.64 -10.53
N ASP A 131 11.87 -7.19 -9.52
CA ASP A 131 12.55 -8.07 -8.55
C ASP A 131 12.39 -7.48 -7.14
N PRO A 132 11.31 -7.79 -6.43
CA PRO A 132 11.02 -7.19 -5.12
C PRO A 132 12.05 -7.53 -4.04
N ASP A 133 12.87 -8.56 -4.24
CA ASP A 133 13.93 -8.94 -3.31
C ASP A 133 15.27 -8.24 -3.59
N MET A 134 15.54 -7.85 -4.83
CA MET A 134 16.85 -7.36 -5.24
C MET A 134 16.86 -5.90 -5.73
N ASP A 135 15.70 -5.33 -6.08
CA ASP A 135 15.62 -3.97 -6.58
C ASP A 135 16.07 -2.95 -5.53
N SER A 136 17.04 -2.13 -5.90
CA SER A 136 17.58 -1.07 -5.04
C SER A 136 16.60 0.09 -4.88
N HIS A 137 16.83 0.97 -3.88
CA HIS A 137 16.07 2.21 -3.70
C HIS A 137 15.98 3.03 -5.00
N GLY A 138 17.12 3.24 -5.69
CA GLY A 138 17.15 4.01 -6.93
C GLY A 138 16.30 3.37 -8.03
N PHE A 139 16.39 2.05 -8.19
CA PHE A 139 15.56 1.33 -9.18
C PHE A 139 14.07 1.43 -8.86
N ARG A 140 13.69 1.30 -7.59
CA ARG A 140 12.31 1.47 -7.15
C ARG A 140 11.78 2.88 -7.39
N ALA A 141 12.61 3.91 -7.15
CA ALA A 141 12.26 5.29 -7.45
C ALA A 141 11.99 5.49 -8.95
N GLU A 142 12.87 4.96 -9.82
CA GLU A 142 12.71 5.04 -11.28
C GLU A 142 11.42 4.29 -11.73
N ALA A 143 11.14 3.12 -11.15
CA ALA A 143 9.93 2.36 -11.44
C ALA A 143 8.65 3.15 -11.03
N MET A 144 8.64 3.79 -9.87
CA MET A 144 7.51 4.64 -9.45
C MET A 144 7.34 5.85 -10.37
N LEU A 145 8.43 6.48 -10.83
CA LEU A 145 8.37 7.58 -11.80
C LEU A 145 7.86 7.12 -13.17
N GLU A 146 8.21 5.91 -13.62
CA GLU A 146 7.65 5.34 -14.83
C GLU A 146 6.15 5.06 -14.67
N LEU A 147 5.69 4.53 -13.51
CA LEU A 147 4.28 4.32 -13.24
C LEU A 147 3.50 5.65 -13.24
N ILE A 148 4.04 6.72 -12.67
CA ILE A 148 3.46 8.07 -12.78
C ILE A 148 3.27 8.47 -14.24
N THR A 149 4.26 8.16 -15.09
CA THR A 149 4.17 8.45 -16.53
C THR A 149 3.05 7.65 -17.19
N SER A 150 2.92 6.36 -16.86
CA SER A 150 1.84 5.50 -17.35
C SER A 150 0.45 6.02 -16.91
N ILE A 151 0.32 6.46 -15.65
CA ILE A 151 -0.94 7.04 -15.15
C ILE A 151 -1.28 8.35 -15.85
N LYS A 152 -0.30 9.22 -16.10
CA LYS A 152 -0.54 10.46 -16.87
C LYS A 152 -1.13 10.21 -18.26
N MET A 153 -0.73 9.12 -18.90
CA MET A 153 -1.26 8.75 -20.23
C MET A 153 -2.73 8.34 -20.19
N GLU A 154 -3.24 7.93 -19.01
CA GLU A 154 -4.65 7.61 -18.83
C GLU A 154 -5.58 8.82 -19.01
N GLN A 155 -5.07 10.04 -18.75
CA GLN A 155 -5.78 11.30 -19.00
C GLN A 155 -6.25 11.43 -20.46
N ASP A 156 -5.45 10.94 -21.41
CA ASP A 156 -5.69 11.07 -22.83
C ASP A 156 -6.25 9.78 -23.47
N ARG A 157 -6.27 8.66 -22.75
CA ARG A 157 -6.80 7.39 -23.23
C ARG A 157 -8.32 7.35 -23.15
N ILE A 158 -9.00 7.47 -24.28
CA ILE A 158 -10.48 7.57 -24.38
C ILE A 158 -11.21 6.41 -23.68
N SER A 159 -10.63 5.20 -23.69
CA SER A 159 -11.22 4.02 -23.03
C SER A 159 -10.89 3.90 -21.54
N SER A 160 -10.07 4.80 -21.01
CA SER A 160 -9.72 4.81 -19.59
C SER A 160 -10.88 5.31 -18.73
N PRO A 161 -11.11 4.69 -17.55
CA PRO A 161 -11.97 5.28 -16.53
C PRO A 161 -11.52 6.67 -16.07
N LEU A 162 -10.24 7.01 -16.29
CA LEU A 162 -9.61 8.28 -15.90
C LEU A 162 -9.52 9.31 -17.04
N TYR A 163 -10.18 9.04 -18.18
CA TYR A 163 -10.15 9.96 -19.31
C TYR A 163 -10.69 11.35 -18.94
N ASN A 164 -9.87 12.39 -19.12
CA ASN A 164 -10.15 13.78 -18.72
C ASN A 164 -10.45 13.99 -17.22
N ALA A 165 -10.01 13.06 -16.34
CA ALA A 165 -10.30 13.09 -14.91
C ALA A 165 -9.07 13.32 -14.01
N LEU A 166 -7.85 13.37 -14.57
CA LEU A 166 -6.61 13.46 -13.77
C LEU A 166 -6.05 14.88 -13.70
N ASP A 167 -5.60 15.30 -12.52
CA ASP A 167 -4.60 16.36 -12.43
C ASP A 167 -3.20 15.76 -12.67
N THR A 168 -2.67 16.00 -13.86
CA THR A 168 -1.36 15.48 -14.25
C THR A 168 -0.16 16.18 -13.58
N ASN A 169 -0.42 17.12 -12.69
CA ASN A 169 0.60 17.83 -11.89
C ASN A 169 0.56 17.45 -10.40
N GLU A 170 -0.49 16.79 -9.92
CA GLU A 170 -0.65 16.43 -8.52
C GLU A 170 -0.41 14.94 -8.31
N PHE A 171 0.80 14.60 -7.89
CA PHE A 171 1.23 13.25 -7.54
C PHE A 171 1.89 13.22 -6.17
N ALA A 172 1.57 12.18 -5.40
CA ALA A 172 2.28 11.81 -4.19
C ALA A 172 2.84 10.38 -4.33
N ALA A 173 3.94 10.10 -3.66
CA ALA A 173 4.51 8.77 -3.54
C ALA A 173 4.56 8.37 -2.07
N VAL A 174 4.12 7.16 -1.78
CA VAL A 174 4.13 6.53 -0.45
C VAL A 174 4.89 5.22 -0.58
N GLY A 175 5.96 5.07 0.19
CA GLY A 175 6.76 3.86 0.22
C GLY A 175 6.75 3.23 1.62
N TYR A 176 6.55 1.93 1.69
CA TYR A 176 6.74 1.18 2.91
C TYR A 176 8.17 0.61 2.96
N SER A 177 8.83 0.70 4.14
CA SER A 177 10.15 0.12 4.40
C SER A 177 11.17 0.50 3.29
N LEU A 178 11.63 -0.45 2.48
CA LEU A 178 12.61 -0.24 1.42
C LEU A 178 12.15 0.80 0.38
N SER A 179 10.89 0.79 0.00
CA SER A 179 10.33 1.80 -0.91
C SER A 179 10.17 3.17 -0.26
N GLY A 180 10.13 3.26 1.07
CA GLY A 180 10.13 4.54 1.79
C GLY A 180 11.46 5.30 1.73
N GLY A 181 12.54 4.62 1.31
CA GLY A 181 13.88 5.21 1.08
C GLY A 181 14.19 5.50 -0.39
N SER A 182 13.25 5.30 -1.27
CA SER A 182 13.39 5.43 -2.73
C SER A 182 13.20 6.85 -3.22
#